data_76b0c2aa3b452a597d4871f4ee9afd05
#
_entry.id   76b0c2aa3b452a597d4871f4ee9afd05
#
_cell.length_a   1.000
_cell.length_b   1.000
_cell.length_c   1.000
_cell.angle_alpha   90.00
_cell.angle_beta   90.00
_cell.angle_gamma   90.00
#
_symmetry.space_group_name_H-M   'P 1'
#
loop_
_entity.id
_entity.type
_entity.pdbx_description
1 polymer ?
#
loop_
_entity_poly.entity_id
_entity_poly.type
_entity_poly.pdbx_seq_one_letter_code
_entity_poly.pdbx_strand_id
1 'polypeptide(L)'
;KAVKQAKKSIHMEYFNFRNDSISALLFDLLAEKAAEGVEVRALYDGFGNCSNDRPLKQHHLDSLHRRGIQIKEFDRLAFPFFQNSFFRDHRKVVVIDGLIAYTGGMNVADYYVVGKPEFGAWRDLHCRIEGDAVAELQ
;
A
#
# COMPACT_ATOMS: atom_id res chain seq x y z
N LYS A 1 -2.52 13.36 6.45
CA LYS A 1 -2.67 14.79 6.03
C LYS A 1 -2.36 14.93 4.52
N ALA A 2 -1.20 14.49 4.02
CA ALA A 2 -0.80 14.66 2.61
C ALA A 2 -1.80 14.02 1.62
N VAL A 3 -2.25 12.78 1.86
CA VAL A 3 -3.27 12.11 1.03
C VAL A 3 -4.54 12.95 0.90
N LYS A 4 -5.03 13.56 1.99
CA LYS A 4 -6.21 14.47 1.93
C LYS A 4 -5.99 15.69 1.05
N GLN A 5 -4.75 16.11 0.83
CA GLN A 5 -4.40 17.31 0.06
C GLN A 5 -4.06 16.98 -1.41
N ALA A 6 -4.00 15.72 -1.78
CA ALA A 6 -3.72 15.27 -3.14
C ALA A 6 -4.68 15.88 -4.16
N LYS A 7 -4.15 16.29 -5.32
CA LYS A 7 -4.89 16.96 -6.40
C LYS A 7 -4.83 16.23 -7.73
N LYS A 8 -3.77 15.42 -7.96
CA LYS A 8 -3.52 14.76 -9.25
C LYS A 8 -3.44 13.25 -9.11
N SER A 9 -2.53 12.76 -8.26
CA SER A 9 -2.26 11.33 -8.18
C SER A 9 -1.81 10.89 -6.79
N ILE A 10 -2.12 9.65 -6.45
CA ILE A 10 -1.60 8.92 -5.30
C ILE A 10 -1.15 7.56 -5.80
N HIS A 11 0.17 7.32 -5.83
CA HIS A 11 0.75 6.05 -6.21
C HIS A 11 1.35 5.38 -4.99
N MET A 12 1.05 4.12 -4.78
CA MET A 12 1.44 3.37 -3.59
C MET A 12 2.01 2.02 -3.98
N GLU A 13 3.10 1.64 -3.33
CA GLU A 13 3.76 0.36 -3.49
C GLU A 13 4.09 -0.20 -2.11
N TYR A 14 3.53 -1.36 -1.78
CA TYR A 14 3.69 -2.00 -0.47
C TYR A 14 3.89 -3.50 -0.61
N PHE A 15 4.68 -4.08 0.28
CA PHE A 15 4.79 -5.54 0.35
C PHE A 15 3.44 -6.18 0.68
N ASN A 16 2.67 -5.61 1.62
CA ASN A 16 1.28 -6.02 1.85
C ASN A 16 0.41 -4.88 2.39
N PHE A 17 -0.88 -5.02 2.15
CA PHE A 17 -1.96 -4.34 2.87
C PHE A 17 -2.68 -5.39 3.70
N ARG A 18 -2.67 -5.25 5.01
CA ARG A 18 -3.43 -6.15 5.87
C ARG A 18 -4.90 -5.75 5.88
N ASN A 19 -5.81 -6.73 5.81
CA ASN A 19 -7.25 -6.44 5.90
C ASN A 19 -7.63 -6.18 7.36
N ASP A 20 -7.37 -4.96 7.83
CA ASP A 20 -7.60 -4.49 9.19
C ASP A 20 -8.06 -3.02 9.22
N SER A 21 -8.18 -2.43 10.43
CA SER A 21 -8.79 -1.12 10.61
C SER A 21 -8.02 0.01 9.93
N ILE A 22 -6.69 -0.01 10.01
CA ILE A 22 -5.84 1.02 9.39
C ILE A 22 -5.93 0.96 7.86
N SER A 23 -5.90 -0.24 7.29
CA SER A 23 -6.08 -0.42 5.85
C SER A 23 -7.48 0.03 5.41
N ALA A 24 -8.53 -0.29 6.16
CA ALA A 24 -9.87 0.15 5.86
C ALA A 24 -9.97 1.69 5.84
N LEU A 25 -9.45 2.36 6.87
CA LEU A 25 -9.41 3.83 6.94
C LEU A 25 -8.61 4.44 5.78
N LEU A 26 -7.48 3.83 5.41
CA LEU A 26 -6.69 4.29 4.27
C LEU A 26 -7.48 4.14 2.97
N PHE A 27 -8.06 2.97 2.71
CA PHE A 27 -8.84 2.72 1.49
C PHE A 27 -10.08 3.60 1.39
N ASP A 28 -10.74 3.93 2.52
CA ASP A 28 -11.84 4.88 2.53
C ASP A 28 -11.39 6.27 2.07
N LEU A 29 -10.28 6.74 2.62
CA LEU A 29 -9.69 8.03 2.23
C LEU A 29 -9.22 8.04 0.76
N LEU A 30 -8.66 6.94 0.28
CA LEU A 30 -8.25 6.81 -1.12
C LEU A 30 -9.46 6.81 -2.06
N ALA A 31 -10.56 6.17 -1.68
CA ALA A 31 -11.81 6.18 -2.44
C ALA A 31 -12.45 7.57 -2.49
N GLU A 32 -12.42 8.32 -1.38
CA GLU A 32 -12.85 9.73 -1.36
C GLU A 32 -12.04 10.53 -2.39
N LYS A 33 -10.71 10.37 -2.41
CA LYS A 33 -9.84 11.07 -3.38
C LYS A 33 -10.08 10.63 -4.82
N ALA A 34 -10.32 9.33 -5.06
CA ALA A 34 -10.68 8.83 -6.39
C ALA A 34 -12.02 9.43 -6.89
N ALA A 35 -13.01 9.56 -6.01
CA ALA A 35 -14.28 10.22 -6.31
C ALA A 35 -14.13 11.73 -6.62
N GLU A 36 -13.10 12.38 -6.06
CA GLU A 36 -12.71 13.76 -6.39
C GLU A 36 -11.94 13.89 -7.72
N GLY A 37 -11.68 12.77 -8.44
CA GLY A 37 -10.94 12.73 -9.68
C GLY A 37 -9.43 12.59 -9.56
N VAL A 38 -8.90 12.30 -8.37
CA VAL A 38 -7.49 11.99 -8.16
C VAL A 38 -7.20 10.58 -8.66
N GLU A 39 -6.14 10.40 -9.46
CA GLU A 39 -5.69 9.08 -9.88
C GLU A 39 -5.12 8.32 -8.68
N VAL A 40 -5.70 7.17 -8.33
CA VAL A 40 -5.24 6.32 -7.23
C VAL A 40 -4.79 4.97 -7.77
N ARG A 41 -3.49 4.70 -7.65
CA ARG A 41 -2.87 3.42 -8.02
C ARG A 41 -2.18 2.80 -6.81
N ALA A 42 -2.38 1.51 -6.61
CA ALA A 42 -1.71 0.74 -5.57
C ALA A 42 -1.16 -0.57 -6.14
N LEU A 43 0.02 -0.96 -5.68
CA LEU A 43 0.66 -2.22 -5.99
C LEU A 43 0.98 -2.95 -4.68
N TYR A 44 0.78 -4.27 -4.63
CA TYR A 44 1.19 -5.09 -3.50
C TYR A 44 1.79 -6.41 -3.98
N ASP A 45 2.72 -6.97 -3.19
CA ASP A 45 3.39 -8.22 -3.52
C ASP A 45 2.49 -9.43 -3.23
N GLY A 46 2.41 -10.36 -4.18
CA GLY A 46 1.56 -11.56 -4.06
C GLY A 46 1.96 -12.47 -2.90
N PHE A 47 3.27 -12.65 -2.65
CA PHE A 47 3.74 -13.41 -1.48
C PHE A 47 3.47 -12.65 -0.19
N GLY A 48 3.73 -11.33 -0.18
CA GLY A 48 3.43 -10.47 0.97
C GLY A 48 1.97 -10.54 1.38
N ASN A 49 1.07 -10.60 0.40
CA ASN A 49 -0.35 -10.75 0.67
C ASN A 49 -0.70 -12.15 1.19
N CYS A 50 -0.24 -13.22 0.53
CA CYS A 50 -0.62 -14.59 0.91
C CYS A 50 0.03 -15.05 2.23
N SER A 51 1.20 -14.53 2.60
CA SER A 51 1.87 -14.80 3.88
C SER A 51 1.27 -14.03 5.06
N ASN A 52 0.36 -13.12 4.81
CA ASN A 52 -0.31 -12.29 5.79
C ASN A 52 -1.50 -13.04 6.42
N ASP A 53 -1.66 -12.94 7.72
CA ASP A 53 -2.76 -13.59 8.47
C ASP A 53 -4.16 -13.01 8.15
N ARG A 54 -4.22 -11.82 7.55
CA ARG A 54 -5.44 -11.14 7.06
C ARG A 54 -5.25 -10.62 5.64
N PRO A 55 -5.12 -11.51 4.63
CA PRO A 55 -4.85 -11.08 3.27
C PRO A 55 -6.05 -10.36 2.63
N LEU A 56 -5.76 -9.49 1.68
CA LEU A 56 -6.77 -9.02 0.74
C LEU A 56 -7.20 -10.19 -0.15
N LYS A 57 -8.50 -10.44 -0.21
CA LYS A 57 -9.13 -11.45 -1.06
C LYS A 57 -9.75 -10.79 -2.29
N GLN A 58 -10.09 -11.57 -3.32
CA GLN A 58 -10.63 -11.07 -4.57
C GLN A 58 -11.82 -10.11 -4.38
N HIS A 59 -12.77 -10.44 -3.52
CA HIS A 59 -13.93 -9.57 -3.27
C HIS A 59 -13.56 -8.21 -2.66
N HIS A 60 -12.44 -8.13 -1.87
CA HIS A 60 -11.92 -6.85 -1.39
C HIS A 60 -11.36 -6.03 -2.56
N LEU A 61 -10.58 -6.67 -3.45
CA LEU A 61 -10.02 -6.01 -4.64
C LEU A 61 -11.12 -5.50 -5.57
N ASP A 62 -12.15 -6.32 -5.81
CA ASP A 62 -13.31 -5.92 -6.62
C ASP A 62 -14.06 -4.73 -6.01
N SER A 63 -14.16 -4.68 -4.68
CA SER A 63 -14.73 -3.54 -3.97
C SER A 63 -13.89 -2.27 -4.15
N LEU A 64 -12.56 -2.37 -4.02
CA LEU A 64 -11.64 -1.25 -4.21
C LEU A 64 -11.68 -0.72 -5.66
N HIS A 65 -11.70 -1.62 -6.64
CA HIS A 65 -11.84 -1.23 -8.06
C HIS A 65 -13.15 -0.46 -8.32
N ARG A 66 -14.29 -0.94 -7.79
CA ARG A 66 -15.58 -0.22 -7.93
C ARG A 66 -15.55 1.16 -7.28
N ARG A 67 -14.68 1.37 -6.30
CA ARG A 67 -14.48 2.65 -5.61
C ARG A 67 -13.42 3.54 -6.29
N GLY A 68 -12.95 3.16 -7.49
CA GLY A 68 -12.00 3.94 -8.29
C GLY A 68 -10.52 3.75 -7.93
N ILE A 69 -10.18 2.81 -7.07
CA ILE A 69 -8.80 2.50 -6.70
C ILE A 69 -8.26 1.43 -7.65
N GLN A 70 -7.23 1.77 -8.43
CA GLN A 70 -6.54 0.84 -9.33
C GLN A 70 -5.50 0.04 -8.53
N ILE A 71 -5.92 -1.01 -7.84
CA ILE A 71 -5.02 -1.88 -7.08
C ILE A 71 -4.67 -3.14 -7.88
N LYS A 72 -3.38 -3.51 -7.89
CA LYS A 72 -2.86 -4.69 -8.60
C LYS A 72 -1.93 -5.51 -7.70
N GLU A 73 -1.92 -6.80 -7.97
CA GLU A 73 -0.99 -7.76 -7.37
C GLU A 73 0.27 -7.89 -8.23
N PHE A 74 1.43 -7.67 -7.63
CA PHE A 74 2.73 -7.93 -8.24
C PHE A 74 3.09 -9.40 -8.04
N ASP A 75 3.42 -10.08 -9.12
CA ASP A 75 3.94 -11.44 -9.18
C ASP A 75 3.17 -12.44 -8.29
N ARG A 76 1.91 -12.65 -8.68
CA ARG A 76 1.01 -13.59 -8.03
C ARG A 76 1.60 -15.00 -7.99
N LEU A 77 1.65 -15.59 -6.80
CA LEU A 77 2.00 -17.00 -6.66
C LEU A 77 0.87 -17.88 -7.19
N ALA A 78 1.12 -18.62 -8.25
CA ALA A 78 0.18 -19.56 -8.85
C ALA A 78 0.81 -20.94 -9.02
N PHE A 79 0.19 -21.98 -8.41
CA PHE A 79 0.59 -23.36 -8.66
C PHE A 79 0.30 -23.74 -10.13
N PRO A 80 1.23 -24.43 -10.86
CA PRO A 80 2.53 -24.94 -10.41
C PRO A 80 3.71 -24.01 -10.68
N PHE A 81 3.48 -22.74 -11.02
CA PHE A 81 4.49 -21.80 -11.50
C PHE A 81 5.13 -21.03 -10.34
N PHE A 82 6.14 -21.66 -9.70
CA PHE A 82 6.93 -21.02 -8.63
C PHE A 82 8.23 -20.38 -9.15
N GLN A 83 8.40 -20.26 -10.47
CA GLN A 83 9.66 -19.83 -11.09
C GLN A 83 10.07 -18.42 -10.69
N ASN A 84 9.11 -17.55 -10.40
CA ASN A 84 9.35 -16.16 -10.00
C ASN A 84 9.25 -15.92 -8.48
N SER A 85 9.21 -16.99 -7.66
CA SER A 85 9.02 -16.86 -6.20
C SER A 85 10.11 -16.04 -5.50
N PHE A 86 11.24 -15.79 -6.13
CA PHE A 86 12.36 -15.01 -5.61
C PHE A 86 12.29 -13.51 -5.96
N PHE A 87 11.51 -13.12 -6.96
CA PHE A 87 11.31 -11.72 -7.32
C PHE A 87 10.21 -11.13 -6.46
N ARG A 88 10.59 -10.48 -5.35
CA ARG A 88 9.65 -9.90 -4.40
C ARG A 88 9.78 -8.39 -4.36
N ASP A 89 8.65 -7.72 -4.35
CA ASP A 89 8.59 -6.29 -4.11
C ASP A 89 8.42 -6.00 -2.62
N HIS A 90 9.53 -5.73 -1.94
CA HIS A 90 9.53 -5.42 -0.51
C HIS A 90 9.58 -3.91 -0.23
N ARG A 91 9.37 -3.08 -1.24
CA ARG A 91 9.34 -1.62 -1.08
C ARG A 91 8.06 -1.17 -0.33
N LYS A 92 8.14 -0.04 0.31
CA LYS A 92 7.03 0.68 0.92
C LYS A 92 7.18 2.12 0.51
N VAL A 93 6.47 2.51 -0.53
CA VAL A 93 6.57 3.83 -1.15
C VAL A 93 5.19 4.39 -1.38
N VAL A 94 5.02 5.67 -1.09
CA VAL A 94 3.84 6.44 -1.48
C VAL A 94 4.33 7.72 -2.16
N VAL A 95 3.87 7.98 -3.37
CA VAL A 95 4.13 9.25 -4.05
C VAL A 95 2.81 9.98 -4.26
N ILE A 96 2.77 11.25 -3.88
CA ILE A 96 1.58 12.11 -3.95
C ILE A 96 1.88 13.29 -4.86
N ASP A 97 1.09 13.41 -5.92
CA ASP A 97 1.15 14.48 -6.93
C ASP A 97 2.53 14.63 -7.61
N GLY A 98 3.44 13.64 -7.48
CA GLY A 98 4.83 13.76 -7.91
C GLY A 98 5.66 14.75 -7.11
N LEU A 99 5.17 15.23 -5.96
CA LEU A 99 5.77 16.31 -5.16
C LEU A 99 6.23 15.85 -3.79
N ILE A 100 5.57 14.85 -3.22
CA ILE A 100 5.85 14.35 -1.88
C ILE A 100 5.93 12.84 -1.97
N ALA A 101 6.98 12.26 -1.40
CA ALA A 101 7.09 10.81 -1.23
C ALA A 101 7.22 10.43 0.25
N TYR A 102 6.76 9.23 0.56
CA TYR A 102 6.98 8.57 1.84
C TYR A 102 7.57 7.19 1.57
N THR A 103 8.60 6.83 2.34
CA THR A 103 9.20 5.50 2.28
C THR A 103 9.74 5.08 3.64
N GLY A 104 9.81 3.79 3.90
CA GLY A 104 10.30 3.25 5.18
C GLY A 104 10.05 1.76 5.34
N GLY A 105 10.10 1.27 6.58
CA GLY A 105 9.95 -0.17 6.89
C GLY A 105 8.51 -0.64 7.08
N MET A 106 7.56 0.25 7.41
CA MET A 106 6.19 -0.13 7.78
C MET A 106 5.33 -0.49 6.57
N ASN A 107 4.63 -1.61 6.64
CA ASN A 107 3.48 -1.90 5.78
C ASN A 107 2.21 -1.22 6.34
N VAL A 108 1.08 -1.42 5.66
CA VAL A 108 -0.21 -0.89 6.12
C VAL A 108 -0.90 -1.97 6.96
N ALA A 109 -0.75 -1.84 8.29
CA ALA A 109 -1.37 -2.76 9.25
C ALA A 109 -1.50 -2.12 10.65
N ASP A 110 -2.53 -2.53 11.39
CA ASP A 110 -2.83 -2.02 12.73
C ASP A 110 -1.65 -2.15 13.70
N TYR A 111 -0.91 -3.27 13.64
CA TYR A 111 0.16 -3.54 14.60
C TYR A 111 1.37 -2.58 14.49
N TYR A 112 1.55 -1.89 13.39
CA TYR A 112 2.54 -0.81 13.31
C TYR A 112 2.16 0.42 14.12
N VAL A 113 0.87 0.58 14.43
CA VAL A 113 0.34 1.74 15.17
C VAL A 113 0.10 1.39 16.65
N VAL A 114 -0.53 0.24 16.89
CA VAL A 114 -0.96 -0.14 18.25
C VAL A 114 -0.10 -1.22 18.89
N GLY A 115 0.83 -1.82 18.13
CA GLY A 115 1.62 -2.97 18.59
C GLY A 115 0.82 -4.27 18.61
N LYS A 116 1.42 -5.31 19.19
CA LYS A 116 0.78 -6.60 19.47
C LYS A 116 1.21 -7.11 20.86
N PRO A 117 0.36 -7.94 21.52
CA PRO A 117 0.71 -8.53 22.82
C PRO A 117 2.04 -9.30 22.80
N GLU A 118 2.35 -9.96 21.68
CA GLU A 118 3.51 -10.84 21.54
C GLU A 118 4.85 -10.09 21.50
N PHE A 119 4.87 -8.84 21.06
CA PHE A 119 6.11 -8.05 20.91
C PHE A 119 5.99 -6.59 21.40
N GLY A 120 4.83 -6.17 21.91
CA GLY A 120 4.62 -4.80 22.41
C GLY A 120 4.50 -3.75 21.30
N ALA A 121 4.95 -2.53 21.58
CA ALA A 121 4.92 -1.42 20.63
C ALA A 121 5.92 -1.63 19.49
N TRP A 122 5.46 -1.40 18.27
CA TRP A 122 6.34 -1.45 17.10
C TRP A 122 7.14 -0.15 16.97
N ARG A 123 8.43 -0.26 16.65
CA ARG A 123 9.29 0.89 16.38
C ARG A 123 9.91 0.74 14.99
N ASP A 124 9.69 1.73 14.13
CA ASP A 124 10.21 1.75 12.76
C ASP A 124 10.54 3.19 12.34
N LEU A 125 11.18 3.31 11.19
CA LEU A 125 11.49 4.59 10.58
C LEU A 125 10.71 4.76 9.27
N HIS A 126 10.15 5.95 9.09
CA HIS A 126 9.49 6.36 7.86
C HIS A 126 9.92 7.77 7.51
N CYS A 127 10.39 7.95 6.28
CA CYS A 127 10.87 9.24 5.78
C CYS A 127 9.81 9.92 4.93
N ARG A 128 9.70 11.23 5.05
CA ARG A 128 9.01 12.10 4.12
C ARG A 128 10.06 12.83 3.27
N ILE A 129 9.88 12.78 1.95
CA ILE A 129 10.82 13.31 0.95
C ILE A 129 10.08 14.34 0.10
N GLU A 130 10.74 15.44 -0.22
CA GLU A 130 10.28 16.49 -1.13
C GLU A 130 11.44 16.89 -2.05
N GLY A 131 11.10 17.50 -3.20
CA GLY A 131 12.07 17.94 -4.20
C GLY A 131 12.38 16.86 -5.25
N ASP A 132 13.49 17.01 -5.95
CA ASP A 132 13.82 16.26 -7.16
C ASP A 132 13.90 14.74 -6.94
N ALA A 133 14.30 14.30 -5.74
CA ALA A 133 14.37 12.88 -5.39
C ALA A 133 13.00 12.15 -5.44
N VAL A 134 11.89 12.88 -5.43
CA VAL A 134 10.54 12.29 -5.56
C VAL A 134 10.34 11.68 -6.93
N ALA A 135 10.93 12.27 -7.99
CA ALA A 135 10.84 11.77 -9.35
C ALA A 135 11.48 10.39 -9.51
N GLU A 136 12.54 10.11 -8.76
CA GLU A 136 13.21 8.80 -8.78
C GLU A 136 12.40 7.68 -8.09
N LEU A 137 11.42 8.06 -7.27
CA LEU A 137 10.52 7.13 -6.57
C LEU A 137 9.19 6.92 -7.30
N GLN A 138 8.88 7.79 -8.27
CA GLN A 138 7.65 7.76 -9.06
C GLN A 138 7.69 6.69 -10.15
#